data_94a08674dbe9cb2813bc73ca36050e5d
#
_entry.id   94a08674dbe9cb2813bc73ca36050e5d
#
_cell.length_a   1.000
_cell.length_b   1.000
_cell.length_c   1.000
_cell.angle_alpha   90.00
_cell.angle_beta   90.00
_cell.angle_gamma   90.00
#
_symmetry.space_group_name_H-M   'P 1'
#
loop_
_entity.id
_entity.type
_entity.pdbx_description
1 polymer ?
#
loop_
_entity_poly.entity_id
_entity_poly.type
_entity_poly.pdbx_seq_one_letter_code
_entity_poly.pdbx_strand_id
1 'polypeptide(L)'
;MLDVSSKLVRGKWMKRTAAVVLILMLGALIMVRRSGTVSASAGPNSTEVTPSQAPAASSPEFLHAADEVLAQMSQILDLPIKSPLKKSLRSKDEIRAYLIREEKEDRDDAKRYADQKTLEAFGLIPKNFPLDSFLLDVLTDQVAGLYDPKAKEFYIADWIPVDEQREVMAHELTHALEDQSFHIDPWIKAARPNDDGETAREAVSEGSALAAMYDYTLRDEHAGVRDLPDMTLLIRSGAVQEMNKDPQLASAPAYIRDSLMFPYLDGIVFTQQFLKAHTGWADLKLVFQDPPVSTQQIIHPDLYLKNVQPKTVTLPEWKGVVPSEWKMLEENVMGEFGLQEVVKQFLGRDRADALSPSWAGDRYAVFEDSTDKETPLVFRITLDKAADTDRFFAQYGELLQTKYGASANLYRQRDFLQFQTSTGGVFLRCVNTECLTVEEATRDTYDSINKAIGWAAAPSPEPAGAPRSVAQNEFAMRKSAQNFTIASN
;
A
#
# COMPACT_ATOMS: atom_id res chain seq x y z
N MET A 1 31.22 4.20 14.07
CA MET A 1 30.82 3.00 14.82
C MET A 1 29.47 3.31 15.42
N LEU A 2 28.40 2.98 14.69
CA LEU A 2 27.00 2.83 15.14
C LEU A 2 26.13 2.83 13.88
N ASP A 3 26.13 1.71 13.19
CA ASP A 3 25.17 1.45 12.13
C ASP A 3 24.86 -0.06 12.13
N VAL A 4 23.89 -0.48 12.92
CA VAL A 4 23.27 -1.81 12.83
C VAL A 4 21.96 -1.80 13.63
N SER A 5 20.90 -1.11 13.24
CA SER A 5 19.59 -1.41 13.84
C SER A 5 18.32 -0.86 13.15
N SER A 6 18.34 -0.59 11.86
CA SER A 6 17.13 -0.14 11.15
C SER A 6 16.59 -1.19 10.16
N LYS A 7 16.62 -2.47 10.52
CA LYS A 7 16.21 -3.54 9.58
C LYS A 7 15.11 -4.38 10.20
N LEU A 8 13.91 -4.43 9.58
CA LEU A 8 13.11 -5.67 9.67
C LEU A 8 11.60 -5.67 10.02
N VAL A 9 10.74 -4.74 9.77
CA VAL A 9 9.34 -4.98 10.17
C VAL A 9 8.29 -4.93 9.06
N ARG A 10 8.25 -3.97 8.16
CA ARG A 10 7.18 -3.94 7.12
C ARG A 10 7.26 -5.09 6.11
N GLY A 11 8.41 -5.37 5.53
CA GLY A 11 8.55 -6.40 4.49
C GLY A 11 8.26 -7.83 4.93
N LYS A 12 8.16 -8.11 6.23
CA LYS A 12 7.86 -9.46 6.73
C LYS A 12 6.39 -9.69 7.05
N TRP A 13 5.65 -8.66 7.42
CA TRP A 13 4.21 -8.75 7.60
C TRP A 13 3.50 -9.01 6.26
N MET A 14 3.89 -8.33 5.20
CA MET A 14 3.26 -8.46 3.89
C MET A 14 3.54 -9.81 3.21
N LYS A 15 4.73 -10.41 3.41
CA LYS A 15 5.01 -11.78 2.93
C LYS A 15 4.14 -12.88 3.54
N ARG A 16 3.53 -12.60 4.69
CA ARG A 16 2.65 -13.54 5.41
C ARG A 16 1.19 -13.36 5.02
N THR A 17 0.86 -12.26 4.36
CA THR A 17 -0.48 -11.99 3.82
C THR A 17 -0.78 -12.73 2.53
N ALA A 18 0.25 -13.34 1.88
CA ALA A 18 0.09 -14.10 0.65
C ALA A 18 -1.06 -15.10 0.71
N ALA A 19 -1.14 -15.85 1.78
CA ALA A 19 -2.18 -16.85 1.96
C ALA A 19 -3.58 -16.28 2.24
N VAL A 20 -3.69 -15.08 2.83
CA VAL A 20 -4.96 -14.42 3.14
C VAL A 20 -5.73 -14.04 1.89
N VAL A 21 -5.02 -13.41 0.96
CA VAL A 21 -5.62 -12.89 -0.26
C VAL A 21 -5.91 -14.02 -1.26
N LEU A 22 -5.16 -15.12 -1.17
CA LEU A 22 -5.30 -16.25 -2.07
C LEU A 22 -6.68 -16.92 -1.98
N ILE A 23 -7.21 -17.14 -0.78
CA ILE A 23 -8.57 -17.69 -0.60
C ILE A 23 -9.62 -16.69 -1.13
N LEU A 24 -9.41 -15.40 -0.92
CA LEU A 24 -10.29 -14.34 -1.43
C LEU A 24 -10.29 -14.29 -2.98
N MET A 25 -9.14 -14.56 -3.61
CA MET A 25 -8.99 -14.58 -5.07
C MET A 25 -9.49 -15.89 -5.72
N LEU A 26 -9.41 -17.02 -5.02
CA LEU A 26 -9.99 -18.29 -5.48
C LEU A 26 -11.50 -18.18 -5.70
N GLY A 27 -12.21 -17.46 -4.84
CA GLY A 27 -13.64 -17.18 -5.00
C GLY A 27 -13.95 -16.43 -6.30
N ALA A 28 -13.13 -15.45 -6.68
CA ALA A 28 -13.28 -14.72 -7.94
C ALA A 28 -13.03 -15.61 -9.17
N LEU A 29 -12.05 -16.51 -9.09
CA LEU A 29 -11.72 -17.45 -10.17
C LEU A 29 -12.83 -18.48 -10.41
N ILE A 30 -13.45 -19.00 -9.35
CA ILE A 30 -14.60 -19.91 -9.42
C ILE A 30 -15.80 -19.23 -10.09
N MET A 31 -16.01 -17.93 -9.87
CA MET A 31 -17.04 -17.15 -10.56
C MET A 31 -16.77 -17.01 -12.07
N VAL A 32 -15.52 -16.81 -12.49
CA VAL A 32 -15.15 -16.73 -13.93
C VAL A 32 -15.42 -18.07 -14.62
N ARG A 33 -15.06 -19.20 -14.01
CA ARG A 33 -15.38 -20.55 -14.53
C ARG A 33 -16.90 -20.79 -14.63
N ARG A 34 -17.70 -20.34 -13.65
CA ARG A 34 -19.16 -20.51 -13.67
C ARG A 34 -19.88 -19.60 -14.67
N SER A 35 -19.31 -18.44 -14.99
CA SER A 35 -19.90 -17.53 -15.98
C SER A 35 -19.73 -18.01 -17.43
N GLY A 36 -18.76 -18.90 -17.70
CA GLY A 36 -18.53 -19.51 -19.02
C GLY A 36 -19.46 -20.68 -19.37
N THR A 37 -20.23 -21.21 -18.41
CA THR A 37 -21.09 -22.39 -18.59
C THR A 37 -22.54 -22.14 -18.22
N VAL A 38 -23.14 -21.02 -18.66
CA VAL A 38 -24.60 -20.85 -18.55
C VAL A 38 -25.27 -21.26 -19.84
N SER A 39 -25.62 -22.54 -19.92
CA SER A 39 -26.77 -22.96 -20.73
C SER A 39 -27.76 -23.66 -19.81
N ALA A 40 -28.99 -23.19 -19.86
CA ALA A 40 -30.08 -23.36 -18.92
C ALA A 40 -30.58 -24.81 -18.76
N SER A 41 -30.95 -25.20 -17.51
CA SER A 41 -32.30 -25.76 -17.29
C SER A 41 -32.65 -25.64 -15.79
N ALA A 42 -33.70 -24.93 -15.50
CA ALA A 42 -34.29 -24.81 -14.17
C ALA A 42 -35.10 -26.08 -13.85
N GLY A 43 -34.83 -26.68 -12.69
CA GLY A 43 -35.72 -27.65 -12.04
C GLY A 43 -35.57 -27.49 -10.52
N PRO A 44 -36.69 -27.40 -9.77
CA PRO A 44 -36.63 -27.11 -8.34
C PRO A 44 -36.46 -28.42 -7.54
N ASN A 45 -35.33 -28.60 -6.87
CA ASN A 45 -35.26 -29.46 -5.71
C ASN A 45 -34.12 -28.95 -4.82
N SER A 46 -34.46 -28.20 -3.80
CA SER A 46 -33.64 -27.86 -2.69
C SER A 46 -33.47 -29.08 -1.79
N THR A 47 -32.38 -29.81 -1.93
CA THR A 47 -31.85 -30.71 -0.91
C THR A 47 -30.69 -29.98 -0.25
N GLU A 48 -30.81 -29.68 1.04
CA GLU A 48 -29.72 -29.29 1.90
C GLU A 48 -28.59 -30.32 1.74
N VAL A 49 -27.51 -29.92 1.11
CA VAL A 49 -26.27 -30.69 1.08
C VAL A 49 -25.54 -30.39 2.37
N THR A 50 -25.63 -31.28 3.33
CA THR A 50 -24.71 -31.35 4.47
C THR A 50 -23.28 -31.36 3.91
N PRO A 51 -22.32 -30.56 4.42
CA PRO A 51 -20.94 -30.64 3.97
C PRO A 51 -20.44 -32.07 4.24
N SER A 52 -20.24 -32.83 3.18
CA SER A 52 -19.53 -34.11 3.27
C SER A 52 -18.09 -33.76 3.63
N GLN A 53 -17.63 -34.16 4.82
CA GLN A 53 -16.21 -34.19 5.12
C GLN A 53 -15.58 -35.18 4.11
N ALA A 54 -14.91 -34.64 3.10
CA ALA A 54 -14.03 -35.43 2.26
C ALA A 54 -12.98 -36.09 3.18
N PRO A 55 -12.62 -37.36 2.99
CA PRO A 55 -11.58 -38.01 3.78
C PRO A 55 -10.29 -37.19 3.64
N ALA A 56 -9.65 -36.86 4.76
CA ALA A 56 -8.35 -36.18 4.74
C ALA A 56 -7.38 -37.00 3.86
N ALA A 57 -6.87 -36.32 2.81
CA ALA A 57 -5.91 -36.95 1.91
C ALA A 57 -4.68 -37.41 2.69
N SER A 58 -4.05 -38.52 2.26
CA SER A 58 -2.85 -39.00 2.93
C SER A 58 -1.65 -38.06 2.71
N SER A 59 -0.75 -37.99 3.69
CA SER A 59 0.48 -37.17 3.59
C SER A 59 1.27 -37.41 2.27
N PRO A 60 1.43 -38.68 1.76
CA PRO A 60 2.05 -38.93 0.46
C PRO A 60 1.33 -38.29 -0.73
N GLU A 61 0.00 -38.19 -0.71
CA GLU A 61 -0.79 -37.63 -1.79
C GLU A 61 -0.56 -36.12 -1.91
N PHE A 62 -0.54 -35.36 -0.80
CA PHE A 62 -0.20 -33.97 -0.76
C PHE A 62 1.21 -33.68 -1.26
N LEU A 63 2.18 -34.47 -0.81
CA LEU A 63 3.58 -34.29 -1.23
C LEU A 63 3.76 -34.60 -2.71
N HIS A 64 3.06 -35.58 -3.25
CA HIS A 64 3.07 -35.91 -4.67
C HIS A 64 2.43 -34.79 -5.51
N ALA A 65 1.25 -34.28 -5.08
CA ALA A 65 0.61 -33.15 -5.73
C ALA A 65 1.53 -31.92 -5.78
N ALA A 66 2.22 -31.59 -4.68
CA ALA A 66 3.16 -30.48 -4.66
C ALA A 66 4.37 -30.69 -5.59
N ASP A 67 4.85 -31.92 -5.78
CA ASP A 67 5.90 -32.21 -6.75
C ASP A 67 5.42 -32.04 -8.21
N GLU A 68 4.20 -32.49 -8.49
CA GLU A 68 3.58 -32.31 -9.81
C GLU A 68 3.39 -30.82 -10.14
N VAL A 69 2.81 -30.06 -9.19
CA VAL A 69 2.58 -28.63 -9.37
C VAL A 69 3.91 -27.88 -9.51
N LEU A 70 4.93 -28.19 -8.71
CA LEU A 70 6.25 -27.56 -8.82
C LEU A 70 6.87 -27.78 -10.21
N ALA A 71 6.78 -29.00 -10.74
CA ALA A 71 7.28 -29.29 -12.08
C ALA A 71 6.52 -28.53 -13.18
N GLN A 72 5.19 -28.40 -13.05
CA GLN A 72 4.36 -27.64 -13.97
C GLN A 72 4.67 -26.13 -13.89
N MET A 73 4.78 -25.57 -12.68
CA MET A 73 5.14 -24.18 -12.46
C MET A 73 6.53 -23.83 -13.01
N SER A 74 7.51 -24.75 -12.85
CA SER A 74 8.83 -24.59 -13.46
C SER A 74 8.77 -24.47 -14.99
N GLN A 75 7.86 -25.17 -15.65
CA GLN A 75 7.63 -25.07 -17.09
C GLN A 75 6.89 -23.79 -17.47
N ILE A 76 5.83 -23.42 -16.74
CA ILE A 76 5.04 -22.18 -16.99
C ILE A 76 5.94 -20.95 -16.88
N LEU A 77 6.75 -20.86 -15.82
CA LEU A 77 7.58 -19.69 -15.50
C LEU A 77 8.91 -19.65 -16.29
N ASP A 78 9.27 -20.73 -16.95
CA ASP A 78 10.63 -20.92 -17.53
C ASP A 78 11.73 -20.73 -16.46
N LEU A 79 11.47 -21.17 -15.22
CA LEU A 79 12.40 -21.13 -14.11
C LEU A 79 12.82 -22.56 -13.71
N PRO A 80 14.12 -22.92 -13.75
CA PRO A 80 14.55 -24.25 -13.38
C PRO A 80 14.47 -24.50 -11.88
N ILE A 81 14.09 -25.72 -11.48
CA ILE A 81 14.23 -26.18 -10.11
C ILE A 81 15.72 -26.37 -9.80
N LYS A 82 16.33 -25.40 -9.09
CA LYS A 82 17.78 -25.41 -8.80
C LYS A 82 18.17 -26.29 -7.61
N SER A 83 17.21 -26.52 -6.71
CA SER A 83 17.42 -27.36 -5.52
C SER A 83 16.13 -28.06 -5.11
N PRO A 84 16.21 -29.26 -4.47
CA PRO A 84 15.05 -29.91 -3.91
C PRO A 84 14.33 -29.00 -2.90
N LEU A 85 13.00 -28.91 -3.02
CA LEU A 85 12.16 -28.16 -2.10
C LEU A 85 11.73 -29.06 -0.93
N LYS A 86 11.98 -28.61 0.28
CA LYS A 86 11.41 -29.23 1.47
C LYS A 86 9.90 -28.95 1.52
N LYS A 87 9.12 -29.94 1.93
CA LYS A 87 7.66 -29.84 2.02
C LYS A 87 7.18 -30.58 3.26
N SER A 88 6.23 -30.01 3.99
CA SER A 88 5.61 -30.65 5.13
C SER A 88 4.15 -30.25 5.28
N LEU A 89 3.32 -31.20 5.71
CA LEU A 89 1.97 -30.91 6.15
C LEU A 89 2.00 -30.23 7.51
N ARG A 90 1.14 -29.25 7.70
CA ARG A 90 1.00 -28.49 8.94
C ARG A 90 -0.46 -28.34 9.29
N SER A 91 -0.78 -28.54 10.56
CA SER A 91 -2.07 -28.18 11.11
C SER A 91 -2.22 -26.67 11.28
N LYS A 92 -3.46 -26.18 11.44
CA LYS A 92 -3.75 -24.76 11.68
C LYS A 92 -2.98 -24.22 12.91
N ASP A 93 -2.91 -25.04 13.97
CA ASP A 93 -2.20 -24.65 15.20
C ASP A 93 -0.69 -24.57 14.99
N GLU A 94 -0.09 -25.47 14.18
CA GLU A 94 1.35 -25.43 13.85
C GLU A 94 1.69 -24.20 12.99
N ILE A 95 0.84 -23.85 12.01
CA ILE A 95 1.01 -22.63 11.20
C ILE A 95 0.87 -21.40 12.08
N ARG A 96 -0.14 -21.37 12.98
CA ARG A 96 -0.28 -20.27 13.95
C ARG A 96 0.95 -20.14 14.84
N ALA A 97 1.44 -21.24 15.38
CA ALA A 97 2.64 -21.23 16.22
C ALA A 97 3.89 -20.77 15.44
N TYR A 98 4.01 -21.16 14.17
CA TYR A 98 5.06 -20.68 13.27
C TYR A 98 4.97 -19.15 13.09
N LEU A 99 3.80 -18.61 12.76
CA LEU A 99 3.60 -17.17 12.54
C LEU A 99 3.92 -16.36 13.81
N ILE A 100 3.48 -16.82 14.98
CA ILE A 100 3.79 -16.19 16.28
C ILE A 100 5.29 -16.23 16.59
N ARG A 101 5.97 -17.35 16.29
CA ARG A 101 7.41 -17.47 16.50
C ARG A 101 8.19 -16.51 15.59
N GLU A 102 7.87 -16.49 14.30
CA GLU A 102 8.50 -15.62 13.34
C GLU A 102 8.27 -14.15 13.69
N GLU A 103 7.09 -13.81 14.18
CA GLU A 103 6.78 -12.46 14.65
C GLU A 103 7.68 -12.06 15.84
N LYS A 104 7.93 -12.97 16.76
CA LYS A 104 8.79 -12.73 17.94
C LYS A 104 10.28 -12.66 17.58
N GLU A 105 10.76 -13.55 16.68
CA GLU A 105 12.17 -13.61 16.27
C GLU A 105 12.59 -12.35 15.50
N ASP A 106 11.65 -11.78 14.75
CA ASP A 106 11.89 -10.63 13.90
C ASP A 106 11.48 -9.30 14.53
N ARG A 107 11.17 -9.30 15.82
CA ARG A 107 10.61 -8.16 16.54
C ARG A 107 11.62 -7.01 16.67
N ASP A 108 11.28 -5.88 16.02
CA ASP A 108 11.87 -4.57 16.24
C ASP A 108 10.80 -3.64 16.82
N ASP A 109 10.73 -3.56 18.14
CA ASP A 109 9.71 -2.79 18.84
C ASP A 109 9.79 -1.29 18.50
N ALA A 110 10.98 -0.76 18.22
CA ALA A 110 11.15 0.64 17.87
C ALA A 110 10.57 0.95 16.49
N LYS A 111 10.83 0.08 15.48
CA LYS A 111 10.28 0.25 14.13
C LYS A 111 8.75 0.08 14.14
N ARG A 112 8.22 -0.92 14.86
CA ARG A 112 6.77 -1.14 14.96
C ARG A 112 6.05 0.04 15.60
N TYR A 113 6.66 0.60 16.65
CA TYR A 113 6.16 1.81 17.27
C TYR A 113 6.17 2.99 16.30
N ALA A 114 7.26 3.18 15.56
CA ALA A 114 7.37 4.22 14.55
C ALA A 114 6.34 4.05 13.42
N ASP A 115 6.14 2.81 12.92
CA ASP A 115 5.13 2.49 11.91
C ASP A 115 3.72 2.81 12.38
N GLN A 116 3.36 2.36 13.59
CA GLN A 116 2.06 2.67 14.17
C GLN A 116 1.87 4.19 14.31
N LYS A 117 2.87 4.90 14.84
CA LYS A 117 2.82 6.36 14.99
C LYS A 117 2.72 7.08 13.65
N THR A 118 3.38 6.58 12.63
CA THR A 118 3.27 7.09 11.26
C THR A 118 1.84 6.96 10.72
N LEU A 119 1.23 5.79 10.85
CA LEU A 119 -0.15 5.56 10.42
C LEU A 119 -1.15 6.41 11.21
N GLU A 120 -0.94 6.57 12.53
CA GLU A 120 -1.73 7.46 13.38
C GLU A 120 -1.56 8.93 12.96
N ALA A 121 -0.32 9.39 12.68
CA ALA A 121 -0.02 10.75 12.28
C ALA A 121 -0.68 11.12 10.94
N PHE A 122 -0.68 10.22 9.95
CA PHE A 122 -1.43 10.41 8.72
C PHE A 122 -2.95 10.21 8.87
N GLY A 123 -3.41 9.68 10.00
CA GLY A 123 -4.84 9.40 10.27
C GLY A 123 -5.37 8.19 9.52
N LEU A 124 -4.51 7.28 9.12
CA LEU A 124 -4.84 6.04 8.41
C LEU A 124 -5.37 4.94 9.33
N ILE A 125 -5.01 5.01 10.62
CA ILE A 125 -5.57 4.20 11.70
C ILE A 125 -5.96 5.07 12.89
N PRO A 126 -6.93 4.66 13.75
CA PRO A 126 -7.22 5.35 14.99
C PRO A 126 -6.02 5.36 15.94
N LYS A 127 -5.90 6.41 16.79
CA LYS A 127 -4.89 6.42 17.88
C LYS A 127 -5.07 5.18 18.76
N ASN A 128 -3.95 4.52 19.09
CA ASN A 128 -3.89 3.29 19.89
C ASN A 128 -4.61 2.07 19.26
N PHE A 129 -4.78 2.02 17.96
CA PHE A 129 -5.28 0.83 17.28
C PHE A 129 -4.35 -0.37 17.56
N PRO A 130 -4.87 -1.55 17.97
CA PRO A 130 -4.04 -2.71 18.32
C PRO A 130 -3.52 -3.42 17.06
N LEU A 131 -2.66 -2.72 16.29
CA LEU A 131 -2.24 -3.12 14.94
C LEU A 131 -1.64 -4.52 14.91
N ASP A 132 -0.73 -4.83 15.84
CA ASP A 132 0.01 -6.11 15.86
C ASP A 132 -0.91 -7.31 16.08
N SER A 133 -1.76 -7.24 17.12
CA SER A 133 -2.69 -8.34 17.41
C SER A 133 -3.73 -8.50 16.31
N PHE A 134 -4.21 -7.39 15.75
CA PHE A 134 -5.15 -7.42 14.64
C PHE A 134 -4.56 -8.12 13.40
N LEU A 135 -3.35 -7.74 13.00
CA LEU A 135 -2.69 -8.36 11.86
C LEU A 135 -2.39 -9.85 12.10
N LEU A 136 -1.96 -10.22 13.30
CA LEU A 136 -1.71 -11.64 13.64
C LEU A 136 -2.99 -12.49 13.54
N ASP A 137 -4.12 -11.97 14.02
CA ASP A 137 -5.39 -12.68 13.96
C ASP A 137 -5.87 -12.85 12.51
N VAL A 138 -5.82 -11.78 11.70
CA VAL A 138 -6.16 -11.83 10.27
C VAL A 138 -5.29 -12.87 9.55
N LEU A 139 -3.97 -12.84 9.75
CA LEU A 139 -3.04 -13.76 9.10
C LEU A 139 -3.30 -15.22 9.48
N THR A 140 -3.57 -15.47 10.75
CA THR A 140 -3.75 -16.86 11.25
C THR A 140 -4.99 -17.52 10.68
N ASP A 141 -6.07 -16.76 10.49
CA ASP A 141 -7.34 -17.36 10.07
C ASP A 141 -7.41 -17.65 8.56
N GLN A 142 -6.54 -17.04 7.78
CA GLN A 142 -6.62 -17.05 6.31
C GLN A 142 -5.55 -17.91 5.61
N VAL A 143 -4.58 -18.48 6.34
CA VAL A 143 -3.47 -19.24 5.72
C VAL A 143 -3.92 -20.59 5.21
N ALA A 144 -3.78 -20.86 3.91
CA ALA A 144 -4.04 -22.15 3.26
C ALA A 144 -2.75 -22.92 2.89
N GLY A 145 -1.63 -22.24 2.83
CA GLY A 145 -0.29 -22.73 2.57
C GLY A 145 0.71 -21.59 2.76
N LEU A 146 1.99 -21.91 2.82
CA LEU A 146 3.03 -20.91 3.03
C LEU A 146 4.38 -21.42 2.56
N TYR A 147 5.08 -20.66 1.71
CA TYR A 147 6.50 -20.85 1.46
C TYR A 147 7.34 -20.04 2.46
N ASP A 148 8.21 -20.75 3.20
CA ASP A 148 9.17 -20.11 4.11
C ASP A 148 10.53 -19.91 3.39
N PRO A 149 10.89 -18.67 3.01
CA PRO A 149 12.15 -18.42 2.31
C PRO A 149 13.39 -18.58 3.19
N LYS A 150 13.27 -18.58 4.53
CA LYS A 150 14.39 -18.84 5.44
C LYS A 150 14.67 -20.33 5.57
N ALA A 151 13.63 -21.13 5.79
CA ALA A 151 13.73 -22.57 5.90
C ALA A 151 13.86 -23.26 4.54
N LYS A 152 13.56 -22.55 3.44
CA LYS A 152 13.42 -23.12 2.08
C LYS A 152 12.45 -24.30 2.08
N GLU A 153 11.30 -24.10 2.73
CA GLU A 153 10.30 -25.14 2.96
C GLU A 153 8.90 -24.64 2.63
N PHE A 154 8.11 -25.48 1.97
CA PHE A 154 6.70 -25.23 1.71
C PHE A 154 5.86 -25.96 2.77
N TYR A 155 5.08 -25.19 3.54
CA TYR A 155 4.11 -25.69 4.51
C TYR A 155 2.75 -25.81 3.85
N ILE A 156 2.19 -27.02 3.87
CA ILE A 156 0.90 -27.35 3.26
C ILE A 156 -0.12 -27.51 4.38
N ALA A 157 -1.27 -26.83 4.27
CA ALA A 157 -2.36 -26.96 5.24
C ALA A 157 -3.02 -28.34 5.17
N ASP A 158 -3.12 -29.06 6.29
CA ASP A 158 -3.65 -30.44 6.34
C ASP A 158 -5.18 -30.51 6.42
N TRP A 159 -5.86 -29.39 6.57
CA TRP A 159 -7.32 -29.30 6.72
C TRP A 159 -8.07 -28.91 5.44
N ILE A 160 -7.38 -28.62 4.34
CA ILE A 160 -7.95 -28.27 3.05
C ILE A 160 -7.77 -29.44 2.08
N PRO A 161 -8.79 -29.87 1.31
CA PRO A 161 -8.65 -30.95 0.34
C PRO A 161 -7.57 -30.68 -0.72
N VAL A 162 -6.82 -31.71 -1.14
CA VAL A 162 -5.72 -31.58 -2.12
C VAL A 162 -6.13 -30.87 -3.40
N ASP A 163 -7.29 -31.22 -3.94
CA ASP A 163 -7.76 -30.63 -5.20
C ASP A 163 -8.03 -29.13 -5.10
N GLU A 164 -8.47 -28.67 -3.91
CA GLU A 164 -8.67 -27.23 -3.64
C GLU A 164 -7.36 -26.50 -3.35
N GLN A 165 -6.29 -27.25 -3.02
CA GLN A 165 -4.98 -26.65 -2.74
C GLN A 165 -4.06 -26.50 -3.94
N ARG A 166 -4.38 -27.13 -5.09
CA ARG A 166 -3.47 -27.10 -6.25
C ARG A 166 -3.21 -25.68 -6.75
N GLU A 167 -4.20 -24.82 -6.74
CA GLU A 167 -4.03 -23.40 -7.10
C GLU A 167 -3.17 -22.65 -6.05
N VAL A 168 -3.42 -22.92 -4.76
CA VAL A 168 -2.59 -22.37 -3.67
C VAL A 168 -1.14 -22.86 -3.82
N MET A 169 -0.94 -24.17 -4.10
CA MET A 169 0.39 -24.70 -4.37
C MET A 169 1.05 -24.00 -5.56
N ALA A 170 0.31 -23.70 -6.63
CA ALA A 170 0.85 -22.99 -7.79
C ALA A 170 1.37 -21.60 -7.41
N HIS A 171 0.66 -20.86 -6.56
CA HIS A 171 1.09 -19.57 -6.04
C HIS A 171 2.36 -19.70 -5.18
N GLU A 172 2.31 -20.52 -4.14
CA GLU A 172 3.42 -20.66 -3.17
C GLU A 172 4.69 -21.26 -3.80
N LEU A 173 4.51 -22.18 -4.75
CA LEU A 173 5.63 -22.78 -5.46
C LEU A 173 6.23 -21.84 -6.51
N THR A 174 5.48 -20.82 -6.97
CA THR A 174 6.06 -19.71 -7.73
C THR A 174 7.05 -18.94 -6.87
N HIS A 175 6.68 -18.57 -5.64
CA HIS A 175 7.63 -17.94 -4.71
C HIS A 175 8.86 -18.79 -4.47
N ALA A 176 8.71 -20.11 -4.34
CA ALA A 176 9.84 -21.02 -4.16
C ALA A 176 10.79 -21.01 -5.38
N LEU A 177 10.27 -21.01 -6.60
CA LEU A 177 11.07 -20.94 -7.84
C LEU A 177 11.75 -19.60 -8.04
N GLU A 178 11.02 -18.52 -7.78
CA GLU A 178 11.54 -17.16 -7.82
C GLU A 178 12.63 -16.94 -6.76
N ASP A 179 12.42 -17.44 -5.54
CA ASP A 179 13.42 -17.34 -4.48
C ASP A 179 14.70 -18.14 -4.79
N GLN A 180 14.58 -19.33 -5.39
CA GLN A 180 15.74 -20.07 -5.90
C GLN A 180 16.48 -19.31 -7.02
N SER A 181 15.80 -18.44 -7.74
CA SER A 181 16.34 -17.74 -8.90
C SER A 181 16.83 -16.33 -8.57
N PHE A 182 16.13 -15.60 -7.72
CA PHE A 182 16.30 -14.17 -7.51
C PHE A 182 16.52 -13.77 -6.05
N HIS A 183 16.42 -14.72 -5.09
CA HIS A 183 16.57 -14.44 -3.65
C HIS A 183 15.58 -13.37 -3.17
N ILE A 184 14.28 -13.68 -3.25
CA ILE A 184 13.17 -12.74 -3.11
C ILE A 184 13.24 -11.89 -1.82
N ASP A 185 13.54 -12.51 -0.67
CA ASP A 185 13.60 -11.76 0.59
C ASP A 185 14.70 -10.67 0.61
N PRO A 186 15.98 -10.98 0.29
CA PRO A 186 16.99 -9.94 0.10
C PRO A 186 16.66 -8.94 -1.02
N TRP A 187 16.05 -9.39 -2.10
CA TRP A 187 15.69 -8.53 -3.23
C TRP A 187 14.63 -7.48 -2.85
N ILE A 188 13.58 -7.85 -2.13
CA ILE A 188 12.58 -6.89 -1.63
C ILE A 188 13.23 -5.90 -0.67
N LYS A 189 14.02 -6.39 0.29
CA LYS A 189 14.69 -5.57 1.31
C LYS A 189 15.75 -4.62 0.74
N ALA A 190 16.27 -4.89 -0.43
CA ALA A 190 17.24 -4.00 -1.10
C ALA A 190 16.64 -2.63 -1.49
N ALA A 191 15.30 -2.45 -1.44
CA ALA A 191 14.65 -1.15 -1.60
C ALA A 191 14.81 -0.22 -0.39
N ARG A 192 15.15 -0.77 0.77
CA ARG A 192 15.26 -0.01 2.04
C ARG A 192 16.32 1.09 1.98
N PRO A 193 16.05 2.22 2.65
CA PRO A 193 14.94 2.52 3.56
C PRO A 193 13.66 3.05 2.88
N ASN A 194 13.48 2.91 1.59
CA ASN A 194 12.33 3.40 0.85
C ASN A 194 11.17 2.39 0.96
N ASP A 195 10.19 2.65 1.83
CA ASP A 195 9.03 1.77 2.05
C ASP A 195 8.12 1.68 0.82
N ASP A 196 7.99 2.75 0.04
CA ASP A 196 7.24 2.75 -1.22
C ASP A 196 7.87 1.82 -2.25
N GLY A 197 9.19 1.86 -2.36
CA GLY A 197 9.95 0.93 -3.20
C GLY A 197 9.90 -0.52 -2.71
N GLU A 198 9.89 -0.75 -1.39
CA GLU A 198 9.73 -2.10 -0.81
C GLU A 198 8.34 -2.65 -1.16
N THR A 199 7.27 -1.85 -0.98
CA THR A 199 5.89 -2.20 -1.36
C THR A 199 5.75 -2.48 -2.87
N ALA A 200 6.43 -1.71 -3.72
CA ALA A 200 6.44 -1.95 -5.16
C ALA A 200 7.07 -3.32 -5.52
N ARG A 201 8.16 -3.70 -4.87
CA ARG A 201 8.80 -5.02 -5.09
C ARG A 201 7.95 -6.17 -4.55
N GLU A 202 7.27 -5.98 -3.43
CA GLU A 202 6.30 -6.95 -2.92
C GLU A 202 5.17 -7.15 -3.92
N ALA A 203 4.68 -6.07 -4.54
CA ALA A 203 3.65 -6.16 -5.57
C ALA A 203 4.13 -6.91 -6.82
N VAL A 204 5.41 -6.85 -7.17
CA VAL A 204 5.97 -7.72 -8.22
C VAL A 204 5.92 -9.19 -7.80
N SER A 205 6.38 -9.52 -6.60
CA SER A 205 6.42 -10.91 -6.10
C SER A 205 5.03 -11.53 -5.99
N GLU A 206 4.08 -10.82 -5.37
CA GLU A 206 2.72 -11.32 -5.19
C GLU A 206 1.94 -11.33 -6.51
N GLY A 207 2.15 -10.29 -7.33
CA GLY A 207 1.52 -10.18 -8.64
C GLY A 207 1.98 -11.25 -9.63
N SER A 208 3.26 -11.59 -9.63
CA SER A 208 3.78 -12.69 -10.47
C SER A 208 3.27 -14.04 -10.01
N ALA A 209 3.25 -14.32 -8.71
CA ALA A 209 2.73 -15.57 -8.16
C ALA A 209 1.22 -15.73 -8.45
N LEU A 210 0.45 -14.65 -8.31
CA LEU A 210 -0.98 -14.67 -8.64
C LEU A 210 -1.21 -14.84 -10.15
N ALA A 211 -0.46 -14.14 -11.01
CA ALA A 211 -0.54 -14.29 -12.47
C ALA A 211 -0.18 -15.72 -12.92
N ALA A 212 0.85 -16.31 -12.33
CA ALA A 212 1.28 -17.67 -12.61
C ALA A 212 0.24 -18.72 -12.15
N MET A 213 -0.42 -18.47 -11.02
CA MET A 213 -1.55 -19.29 -10.58
C MET A 213 -2.70 -19.25 -11.60
N TYR A 214 -2.99 -18.11 -12.23
CA TYR A 214 -3.99 -18.03 -13.30
C TYR A 214 -3.57 -18.84 -14.53
N ASP A 215 -2.30 -18.76 -14.95
CA ASP A 215 -1.78 -19.57 -16.06
C ASP A 215 -1.86 -21.08 -15.74
N TYR A 216 -1.56 -21.47 -14.49
CA TYR A 216 -1.73 -22.83 -14.03
C TYR A 216 -3.19 -23.29 -14.10
N THR A 217 -4.12 -22.48 -13.65
CA THR A 217 -5.55 -22.82 -13.59
C THR A 217 -6.18 -22.89 -14.97
N LEU A 218 -5.76 -22.02 -15.90
CA LEU A 218 -6.31 -21.91 -17.26
C LEU A 218 -5.55 -22.78 -18.29
N ARG A 219 -4.54 -23.56 -17.88
CA ARG A 219 -3.69 -24.33 -18.78
C ARG A 219 -4.45 -25.35 -19.63
N ASP A 220 -5.51 -25.94 -19.10
CA ASP A 220 -6.31 -26.94 -19.80
C ASP A 220 -7.16 -26.31 -20.90
N GLU A 221 -7.50 -25.00 -20.78
CA GLU A 221 -8.14 -24.18 -21.79
C GLU A 221 -7.16 -23.58 -22.79
N HIS A 222 -5.86 -23.86 -22.68
CA HIS A 222 -4.78 -23.27 -23.47
C HIS A 222 -4.77 -21.74 -23.41
N ALA A 223 -5.17 -21.17 -22.27
CA ALA A 223 -5.23 -19.73 -22.01
C ALA A 223 -4.38 -19.38 -20.78
N GLY A 224 -4.04 -18.13 -20.64
CA GLY A 224 -3.30 -17.60 -19.50
C GLY A 224 -3.62 -16.13 -19.23
N VAL A 225 -2.94 -15.55 -18.25
CA VAL A 225 -3.17 -14.15 -17.81
C VAL A 225 -3.00 -13.15 -18.97
N ARG A 226 -2.14 -13.44 -19.95
CA ARG A 226 -1.91 -12.59 -21.13
C ARG A 226 -3.11 -12.53 -22.06
N ASP A 227 -3.92 -13.60 -22.12
CA ASP A 227 -5.06 -13.73 -23.03
C ASP A 227 -6.31 -13.06 -22.43
N LEU A 228 -6.27 -12.81 -21.12
CA LEU A 228 -7.39 -12.17 -20.42
C LEU A 228 -7.44 -10.67 -20.77
N PRO A 229 -8.66 -10.08 -20.88
CA PRO A 229 -8.81 -8.63 -20.95
C PRO A 229 -8.20 -7.97 -19.71
N ASP A 230 -8.14 -6.63 -19.69
CA ASP A 230 -7.76 -5.91 -18.48
C ASP A 230 -8.73 -6.26 -17.34
N MET A 231 -8.22 -6.98 -16.34
CA MET A 231 -9.02 -7.54 -15.25
C MET A 231 -9.17 -6.59 -14.06
N THR A 232 -8.66 -5.37 -14.14
CA THR A 232 -8.64 -4.43 -13.01
C THR A 232 -10.01 -4.31 -12.31
N LEU A 233 -11.08 -4.09 -13.09
CA LEU A 233 -12.43 -3.97 -12.54
C LEU A 233 -12.99 -5.29 -11.99
N LEU A 234 -12.73 -6.39 -12.69
CA LEU A 234 -13.21 -7.71 -12.29
C LEU A 234 -12.54 -8.18 -11.00
N ILE A 235 -11.22 -8.04 -10.93
CA ILE A 235 -10.43 -8.41 -9.75
C ILE A 235 -10.84 -7.56 -8.54
N ARG A 236 -10.91 -6.24 -8.71
CA ARG A 236 -11.30 -5.33 -7.61
C ARG A 236 -12.73 -5.59 -7.12
N SER A 237 -13.68 -5.87 -8.01
CA SER A 237 -15.05 -6.19 -7.61
C SER A 237 -15.15 -7.54 -6.88
N GLY A 238 -14.45 -8.56 -7.34
CA GLY A 238 -14.38 -9.87 -6.69
C GLY A 238 -13.73 -9.80 -5.31
N ALA A 239 -12.60 -9.14 -5.21
CA ALA A 239 -11.89 -8.94 -3.95
C ALA A 239 -12.74 -8.21 -2.90
N VAL A 240 -13.45 -7.16 -3.28
CA VAL A 240 -14.36 -6.42 -2.37
C VAL A 240 -15.50 -7.32 -1.88
N GLN A 241 -16.07 -8.17 -2.74
CA GLN A 241 -17.12 -9.09 -2.33
C GLN A 241 -16.64 -10.15 -1.33
N GLU A 242 -15.44 -10.70 -1.54
CA GLU A 242 -14.86 -11.68 -0.61
C GLU A 242 -14.47 -11.03 0.73
N MET A 243 -13.84 -9.84 0.70
CA MET A 243 -13.51 -9.10 1.93
C MET A 243 -14.73 -8.82 2.80
N ASN A 244 -15.88 -8.54 2.20
CA ASN A 244 -17.12 -8.31 2.93
C ASN A 244 -17.68 -9.58 3.60
N LYS A 245 -17.22 -10.77 3.22
CA LYS A 245 -17.60 -12.03 3.85
C LYS A 245 -16.80 -12.30 5.12
N ASP A 246 -15.59 -11.76 5.24
CA ASP A 246 -14.76 -11.89 6.43
C ASP A 246 -15.07 -10.75 7.42
N PRO A 247 -15.63 -11.06 8.61
CA PRO A 247 -16.00 -10.03 9.58
C PRO A 247 -14.80 -9.23 10.12
N GLN A 248 -13.61 -9.83 10.19
CA GLN A 248 -12.41 -9.15 10.68
C GLN A 248 -11.91 -8.14 9.65
N LEU A 249 -11.75 -8.57 8.39
CA LEU A 249 -11.37 -7.67 7.30
C LEU A 249 -12.41 -6.58 7.04
N ALA A 250 -13.70 -6.91 7.16
CA ALA A 250 -14.77 -5.92 7.01
C ALA A 250 -14.72 -4.83 8.09
N SER A 251 -14.24 -5.15 9.30
CA SER A 251 -14.07 -4.21 10.42
C SER A 251 -12.74 -3.47 10.44
N ALA A 252 -11.78 -3.86 9.59
CA ALA A 252 -10.46 -3.25 9.53
C ALA A 252 -10.51 -1.78 9.09
N PRO A 253 -9.59 -0.92 9.59
CA PRO A 253 -9.34 0.37 8.98
C PRO A 253 -9.09 0.20 7.47
N ALA A 254 -9.64 1.12 6.66
CA ALA A 254 -9.58 1.00 5.18
C ALA A 254 -8.14 0.82 4.68
N TYR A 255 -7.20 1.60 5.23
CA TYR A 255 -5.79 1.49 4.88
C TYR A 255 -5.23 0.07 5.11
N ILE A 256 -5.52 -0.55 6.27
CA ILE A 256 -5.01 -1.89 6.58
C ILE A 256 -5.53 -2.89 5.55
N ARG A 257 -6.83 -2.85 5.27
CA ARG A 257 -7.45 -3.72 4.28
C ARG A 257 -6.84 -3.54 2.89
N ASP A 258 -6.70 -2.30 2.44
CA ASP A 258 -6.24 -2.00 1.09
C ASP A 258 -4.73 -2.24 0.94
N SER A 259 -3.92 -2.01 1.97
CA SER A 259 -2.49 -2.34 1.97
C SER A 259 -2.22 -3.84 1.91
N LEU A 260 -3.09 -4.66 2.52
CA LEU A 260 -3.03 -6.12 2.39
C LEU A 260 -3.37 -6.60 0.97
N MET A 261 -4.23 -5.88 0.28
CA MET A 261 -4.72 -6.26 -1.06
C MET A 261 -3.88 -5.71 -2.21
N PHE A 262 -3.23 -4.56 -2.01
CA PHE A 262 -2.48 -3.85 -3.05
C PHE A 262 -1.44 -4.72 -3.77
N PRO A 263 -0.57 -5.50 -3.09
CA PRO A 263 0.44 -6.31 -3.75
C PRO A 263 -0.15 -7.33 -4.73
N TYR A 264 -1.32 -7.83 -4.45
CA TYR A 264 -2.02 -8.82 -5.29
C TYR A 264 -2.76 -8.16 -6.44
N LEU A 265 -3.59 -7.16 -6.12
CA LEU A 265 -4.52 -6.58 -7.09
C LEU A 265 -3.81 -5.72 -8.14
N ASP A 266 -2.95 -4.82 -7.69
CA ASP A 266 -2.19 -3.97 -8.58
C ASP A 266 -0.96 -4.71 -9.11
N GLY A 267 -0.40 -5.65 -8.35
CA GLY A 267 0.70 -6.51 -8.77
C GLY A 267 0.35 -7.44 -9.93
N ILE A 268 -0.83 -8.09 -9.94
CA ILE A 268 -1.24 -8.93 -11.09
C ILE A 268 -1.50 -8.09 -12.33
N VAL A 269 -2.06 -6.87 -12.19
CA VAL A 269 -2.25 -5.96 -13.33
C VAL A 269 -0.90 -5.54 -13.90
N PHE A 270 0.06 -5.17 -13.04
CA PHE A 270 1.42 -4.87 -13.44
C PHE A 270 2.05 -6.06 -14.19
N THR A 271 1.97 -7.26 -13.63
CA THR A 271 2.54 -8.47 -14.24
C THR A 271 1.88 -8.78 -15.58
N GLN A 272 0.55 -8.71 -15.69
CA GLN A 272 -0.19 -8.90 -16.95
C GLN A 272 0.28 -7.91 -18.02
N GLN A 273 0.38 -6.61 -17.70
CA GLN A 273 0.81 -5.58 -18.64
C GLN A 273 2.28 -5.78 -19.05
N PHE A 274 3.14 -6.14 -18.09
CA PHE A 274 4.53 -6.48 -18.39
C PHE A 274 4.62 -7.66 -19.37
N LEU A 275 3.93 -8.77 -19.09
CA LEU A 275 3.94 -9.96 -19.92
C LEU A 275 3.33 -9.69 -21.32
N LYS A 276 2.33 -8.80 -21.44
CA LYS A 276 1.76 -8.38 -22.73
C LYS A 276 2.74 -7.55 -23.55
N ALA A 277 3.59 -6.76 -22.90
CA ALA A 277 4.61 -5.93 -23.56
C ALA A 277 5.87 -6.73 -23.95
N HIS A 278 6.04 -7.96 -23.44
CA HIS A 278 7.20 -8.81 -23.63
C HIS A 278 6.83 -10.17 -24.25
N THR A 279 7.82 -11.07 -24.41
CA THR A 279 7.59 -12.37 -25.07
C THR A 279 6.89 -13.38 -24.15
N GLY A 280 6.98 -13.24 -22.84
CA GLY A 280 6.35 -14.11 -21.83
C GLY A 280 7.16 -14.19 -20.54
N TRP A 281 6.96 -15.28 -19.80
CA TRP A 281 7.57 -15.49 -18.48
C TRP A 281 9.10 -15.44 -18.46
N ALA A 282 9.74 -15.92 -19.51
CA ALA A 282 11.21 -15.86 -19.64
C ALA A 282 11.79 -14.44 -19.50
N ASP A 283 10.98 -13.41 -19.81
CA ASP A 283 11.39 -12.00 -19.68
C ASP A 283 11.13 -11.42 -18.29
N LEU A 284 10.36 -12.10 -17.41
CA LEU A 284 10.09 -11.60 -16.04
C LEU A 284 11.37 -11.36 -15.24
N LYS A 285 12.45 -12.10 -15.52
CA LYS A 285 13.79 -11.84 -14.94
C LYS A 285 14.26 -10.39 -15.08
N LEU A 286 13.80 -9.66 -16.12
CA LEU A 286 14.15 -8.25 -16.31
C LEU A 286 13.62 -7.38 -15.19
N VAL A 287 12.42 -7.69 -14.67
CA VAL A 287 11.83 -6.97 -13.51
C VAL A 287 12.65 -7.19 -12.25
N PHE A 288 13.20 -8.40 -12.05
CA PHE A 288 14.06 -8.68 -10.91
C PHE A 288 15.45 -8.04 -11.04
N GLN A 289 15.91 -7.76 -12.25
CA GLN A 289 17.19 -7.08 -12.54
C GLN A 289 17.08 -5.56 -12.41
N ASP A 290 15.97 -4.99 -12.87
CA ASP A 290 15.67 -3.56 -12.83
C ASP A 290 14.27 -3.35 -12.20
N PRO A 291 14.17 -3.46 -10.85
CA PRO A 291 12.89 -3.47 -10.19
C PRO A 291 12.19 -2.10 -10.18
N PRO A 292 10.84 -2.07 -10.12
CA PRO A 292 10.14 -0.83 -9.86
C PRO A 292 10.59 -0.24 -8.53
N VAL A 293 10.66 1.08 -8.46
CA VAL A 293 11.18 1.84 -7.31
C VAL A 293 10.07 2.59 -6.57
N SER A 294 8.84 2.53 -7.08
CA SER A 294 7.67 3.16 -6.44
C SER A 294 6.38 2.42 -6.77
N THR A 295 5.39 2.55 -5.90
CA THR A 295 4.02 2.05 -6.13
C THR A 295 3.36 2.71 -7.33
N GLN A 296 3.78 3.94 -7.72
CA GLN A 296 3.32 4.58 -8.94
C GLN A 296 3.58 3.72 -10.18
N GLN A 297 4.77 3.10 -10.26
CA GLN A 297 5.12 2.23 -11.40
C GLN A 297 4.33 0.91 -11.39
N ILE A 298 3.81 0.49 -10.25
CA ILE A 298 2.89 -0.65 -10.13
C ILE A 298 1.48 -0.27 -10.57
N ILE A 299 0.96 0.85 -10.08
CA ILE A 299 -0.37 1.38 -10.41
C ILE A 299 -0.45 1.76 -11.90
N HIS A 300 0.65 2.28 -12.44
CA HIS A 300 0.80 2.72 -13.83
C HIS A 300 1.95 1.97 -14.53
N PRO A 301 1.74 0.72 -14.97
CA PRO A 301 2.80 -0.12 -15.56
C PRO A 301 3.48 0.50 -16.79
N ASP A 302 2.78 1.38 -17.51
CA ASP A 302 3.35 2.12 -18.63
C ASP A 302 4.46 3.10 -18.21
N LEU A 303 4.46 3.62 -16.99
CA LEU A 303 5.55 4.43 -16.48
C LEU A 303 6.81 3.58 -16.23
N TYR A 304 6.63 2.37 -15.68
CA TYR A 304 7.73 1.41 -15.54
C TYR A 304 8.31 1.04 -16.91
N LEU A 305 7.46 0.65 -17.88
CA LEU A 305 7.88 0.27 -19.24
C LEU A 305 8.58 1.42 -19.99
N LYS A 306 8.26 2.66 -19.66
CA LYS A 306 8.92 3.87 -20.21
C LYS A 306 10.12 4.33 -19.37
N ASN A 307 10.48 3.62 -18.31
CA ASN A 307 11.55 3.98 -17.37
C ASN A 307 11.38 5.39 -16.76
N VAL A 308 10.15 5.78 -16.43
CA VAL A 308 9.88 7.04 -15.74
C VAL A 308 10.20 6.87 -14.26
N GLN A 309 11.12 7.69 -13.76
CA GLN A 309 11.59 7.62 -12.37
C GLN A 309 10.92 8.69 -11.51
N PRO A 310 10.58 8.39 -10.24
CA PRO A 310 10.14 9.40 -9.28
C PRO A 310 11.19 10.50 -9.07
N LYS A 311 10.73 11.71 -8.79
CA LYS A 311 11.61 12.82 -8.42
C LYS A 311 12.09 12.63 -6.99
N THR A 312 13.39 12.85 -6.77
CA THR A 312 13.95 12.81 -5.41
C THR A 312 13.52 14.05 -4.62
N VAL A 313 12.90 13.83 -3.48
CA VAL A 313 12.55 14.87 -2.51
C VAL A 313 13.42 14.68 -1.26
N THR A 314 13.97 15.77 -0.75
CA THR A 314 14.82 15.73 0.45
C THR A 314 14.21 16.60 1.55
N LEU A 315 14.44 16.21 2.79
CA LEU A 315 14.15 17.00 3.98
C LEU A 315 15.47 17.57 4.56
N PRO A 316 15.43 18.60 5.40
CA PRO A 316 16.62 19.20 5.95
C PRO A 316 17.20 18.31 7.08
N GLU A 317 18.46 18.57 7.43
CA GLU A 317 19.01 18.07 8.69
C GLU A 317 18.24 18.70 9.87
N TRP A 318 17.71 17.89 10.76
CA TRP A 318 16.74 18.32 11.76
C TRP A 318 17.33 19.07 12.96
N LYS A 319 18.63 18.88 13.21
CA LYS A 319 19.31 19.52 14.35
C LYS A 319 19.27 21.04 14.27
N GLY A 320 18.61 21.66 15.25
CA GLY A 320 18.43 23.13 15.30
C GLY A 320 17.38 23.68 14.36
N VAL A 321 16.64 22.80 13.65
CA VAL A 321 15.51 23.17 12.79
C VAL A 321 14.20 22.89 13.49
N VAL A 322 14.10 21.76 14.20
CA VAL A 322 12.95 21.41 15.05
C VAL A 322 13.30 21.53 16.53
N PRO A 323 12.30 21.59 17.44
CA PRO A 323 12.51 21.60 18.87
C PRO A 323 13.38 20.40 19.33
N SER A 324 14.20 20.61 20.36
CA SER A 324 15.11 19.57 20.89
C SER A 324 14.38 18.40 21.55
N GLU A 325 13.15 18.63 22.00
CA GLU A 325 12.20 17.65 22.57
C GLU A 325 11.59 16.72 21.53
N TRP A 326 11.67 17.06 20.24
CA TRP A 326 11.19 16.20 19.16
C TRP A 326 12.18 15.10 18.85
N LYS A 327 11.78 13.85 19.07
CA LYS A 327 12.52 12.66 18.68
C LYS A 327 11.99 12.16 17.34
N MET A 328 12.83 12.11 16.32
CA MET A 328 12.45 11.51 15.03
C MET A 328 12.19 10.03 15.21
N LEU A 329 11.01 9.58 14.81
CA LEU A 329 10.58 8.19 14.79
C LEU A 329 10.85 7.55 13.44
N GLU A 330 10.50 8.26 12.35
CA GLU A 330 10.58 7.75 10.99
C GLU A 330 10.89 8.90 10.02
N GLU A 331 11.67 8.61 8.98
CA GLU A 331 11.79 9.44 7.79
C GLU A 331 11.77 8.52 6.56
N ASN A 332 10.74 8.67 5.68
CA ASN A 332 10.51 7.73 4.59
C ASN A 332 9.77 8.35 3.41
N VAL A 333 9.41 7.54 2.42
CA VAL A 333 8.61 7.87 1.23
C VAL A 333 7.24 7.24 1.36
N MET A 334 6.18 8.03 1.11
CA MET A 334 4.79 7.56 1.15
C MET A 334 4.38 6.88 -0.15
N GLY A 335 4.82 7.41 -1.29
CA GLY A 335 4.45 6.95 -2.62
C GLY A 335 3.04 7.34 -3.08
N GLU A 336 2.71 6.99 -4.31
CA GLU A 336 1.37 7.25 -4.86
C GLU A 336 0.29 6.47 -4.12
N PHE A 337 0.54 5.19 -3.80
CA PHE A 337 -0.42 4.37 -3.05
C PHE A 337 -0.73 4.98 -1.68
N GLY A 338 0.28 5.38 -0.92
CA GLY A 338 0.08 6.01 0.38
C GLY A 338 -0.69 7.34 0.28
N LEU A 339 -0.37 8.19 -0.70
CA LEU A 339 -1.12 9.41 -0.97
C LEU A 339 -2.60 9.12 -1.30
N GLN A 340 -2.84 8.10 -2.15
CA GLN A 340 -4.19 7.68 -2.51
C GLN A 340 -5.00 7.29 -1.27
N GLU A 341 -4.40 6.52 -0.36
CA GLU A 341 -5.07 6.06 0.85
C GLU A 341 -5.34 7.21 1.85
N VAL A 342 -4.39 8.13 2.01
CA VAL A 342 -4.60 9.32 2.86
C VAL A 342 -5.75 10.19 2.32
N VAL A 343 -5.78 10.45 1.01
CA VAL A 343 -6.85 11.24 0.40
C VAL A 343 -8.19 10.51 0.47
N LYS A 344 -8.20 9.21 0.21
CA LYS A 344 -9.40 8.36 0.28
C LYS A 344 -10.01 8.32 1.67
N GLN A 345 -9.19 8.26 2.72
CA GLN A 345 -9.60 8.22 4.12
C GLN A 345 -10.49 9.44 4.48
N PHE A 346 -10.15 10.62 4.00
CA PHE A 346 -10.81 11.87 4.41
C PHE A 346 -11.76 12.46 3.36
N LEU A 347 -11.50 12.23 2.07
CA LEU A 347 -12.24 12.85 0.97
C LEU A 347 -12.96 11.85 0.05
N GLY A 348 -12.75 10.55 0.28
CA GLY A 348 -13.34 9.48 -0.51
C GLY A 348 -12.55 9.12 -1.77
N ARG A 349 -12.91 7.98 -2.36
CA ARG A 349 -12.20 7.35 -3.48
C ARG A 349 -12.10 8.25 -4.71
N ASP A 350 -13.20 8.88 -5.14
CA ASP A 350 -13.20 9.66 -6.39
C ASP A 350 -12.18 10.81 -6.35
N ARG A 351 -12.02 11.43 -5.16
CA ARG A 351 -11.02 12.50 -4.96
C ARG A 351 -9.60 11.94 -4.94
N ALA A 352 -9.40 10.77 -4.33
CA ALA A 352 -8.13 10.08 -4.31
C ALA A 352 -7.68 9.69 -5.72
N ASP A 353 -8.55 9.03 -6.48
CA ASP A 353 -8.28 8.59 -7.86
C ASP A 353 -8.00 9.79 -8.82
N ALA A 354 -8.57 10.96 -8.52
CA ALA A 354 -8.31 12.18 -9.30
C ALA A 354 -7.00 12.90 -8.91
N LEU A 355 -6.52 12.74 -7.67
CA LEU A 355 -5.37 13.49 -7.17
C LEU A 355 -4.06 12.67 -7.17
N SER A 356 -4.10 11.41 -6.73
CA SER A 356 -2.89 10.60 -6.54
C SER A 356 -2.05 10.41 -7.79
N PRO A 357 -2.60 10.31 -9.04
CA PRO A 357 -1.77 10.19 -10.24
C PRO A 357 -0.90 11.41 -10.54
N SER A 358 -1.12 12.54 -9.85
CA SER A 358 -0.25 13.72 -9.95
C SER A 358 1.00 13.66 -9.08
N TRP A 359 1.13 12.63 -8.25
CA TRP A 359 2.32 12.39 -7.44
C TRP A 359 3.55 12.20 -8.33
N ALA A 360 4.65 12.86 -7.99
CA ALA A 360 5.90 12.71 -8.72
C ALA A 360 7.07 12.38 -7.77
N GLY A 361 6.87 12.51 -6.47
CA GLY A 361 7.85 12.17 -5.45
C GLY A 361 7.49 12.83 -4.12
N ASP A 362 7.91 12.23 -3.01
CA ASP A 362 7.70 12.78 -1.68
C ASP A 362 8.78 12.36 -0.69
N ARG A 363 8.76 13.02 0.46
CA ARG A 363 9.48 12.63 1.66
C ARG A 363 8.72 13.10 2.88
N TYR A 364 8.55 12.25 3.88
CA TYR A 364 7.95 12.63 5.16
C TYR A 364 8.88 12.32 6.34
N ALA A 365 8.68 13.04 7.44
CA ALA A 365 9.27 12.73 8.73
C ALA A 365 8.21 12.82 9.82
N VAL A 366 8.22 11.83 10.71
CA VAL A 366 7.34 11.74 11.88
C VAL A 366 8.18 11.82 13.14
N PHE A 367 7.72 12.65 14.07
CA PHE A 367 8.40 12.84 15.35
C PHE A 367 7.47 12.46 16.50
N GLU A 368 8.04 12.23 17.67
CA GLU A 368 7.35 12.20 18.94
C GLU A 368 7.84 13.38 19.78
N ASP A 369 6.93 14.22 20.22
CA ASP A 369 7.25 15.23 21.24
C ASP A 369 7.38 14.53 22.60
N SER A 370 8.54 14.67 23.25
CA SER A 370 8.83 14.00 24.52
C SER A 370 8.03 14.60 25.70
N THR A 371 7.43 15.79 25.53
CA THR A 371 6.72 16.51 26.59
C THR A 371 5.24 16.12 26.68
N ASP A 372 4.54 16.03 25.57
CA ASP A 372 3.10 15.77 25.52
C ASP A 372 2.69 14.51 24.76
N LYS A 373 3.70 13.81 24.14
CA LYS A 373 3.51 12.59 23.34
C LYS A 373 2.70 12.77 22.05
N GLU A 374 2.50 14.01 21.61
CA GLU A 374 1.94 14.26 20.28
C GLU A 374 2.92 13.83 19.18
N THR A 375 2.38 13.69 17.99
CA THR A 375 3.13 13.09 16.86
C THR A 375 3.22 14.09 15.69
N PRO A 376 4.12 15.11 15.78
CA PRO A 376 4.33 16.06 14.71
C PRO A 376 4.73 15.38 13.40
N LEU A 377 4.15 15.87 12.30
CA LEU A 377 4.36 15.35 10.95
C LEU A 377 4.87 16.44 10.02
N VAL A 378 5.95 16.16 9.30
CA VAL A 378 6.43 16.97 8.18
C VAL A 378 6.30 16.14 6.92
N PHE A 379 5.59 16.64 5.92
CA PHE A 379 5.39 15.97 4.64
C PHE A 379 5.65 16.93 3.49
N ARG A 380 6.67 16.63 2.67
CA ARG A 380 7.02 17.36 1.46
C ARG A 380 6.77 16.50 0.25
N ILE A 381 6.00 17.04 -0.71
CA ILE A 381 5.61 16.35 -1.93
C ILE A 381 5.93 17.20 -3.14
N THR A 382 6.34 16.58 -4.25
CA THR A 382 6.42 17.22 -5.56
C THR A 382 5.41 16.59 -6.50
N LEU A 383 4.79 17.41 -7.32
CA LEU A 383 3.74 17.06 -8.27
C LEU A 383 4.25 17.18 -9.70
N ASP A 384 3.55 16.59 -10.63
CA ASP A 384 3.97 16.58 -12.04
C ASP A 384 3.95 17.99 -12.64
N LYS A 385 2.88 18.75 -12.41
CA LYS A 385 2.61 20.04 -13.06
C LYS A 385 2.11 21.10 -12.07
N ALA A 386 2.30 22.36 -12.39
CA ALA A 386 1.80 23.48 -11.58
C ALA A 386 0.26 23.47 -11.40
N ALA A 387 -0.49 23.02 -12.40
CA ALA A 387 -1.94 22.91 -12.29
C ALA A 387 -2.37 21.84 -11.26
N ASP A 388 -1.56 20.80 -11.08
CA ASP A 388 -1.78 19.76 -10.07
C ASP A 388 -1.50 20.29 -8.66
N THR A 389 -0.57 21.24 -8.53
CA THR A 389 -0.25 21.91 -7.26
C THR A 389 -1.43 22.72 -6.73
N ASP A 390 -2.12 23.48 -7.59
CA ASP A 390 -3.32 24.25 -7.21
C ASP A 390 -4.44 23.29 -6.74
N ARG A 391 -4.60 22.15 -7.42
CA ARG A 391 -5.57 21.10 -7.05
C ARG A 391 -5.19 20.42 -5.73
N PHE A 392 -3.92 20.07 -5.57
CA PHE A 392 -3.40 19.50 -4.34
C PHE A 392 -3.62 20.45 -3.17
N PHE A 393 -3.23 21.72 -3.30
CA PHE A 393 -3.42 22.72 -2.26
C PHE A 393 -4.90 22.85 -1.83
N ALA A 394 -5.81 22.84 -2.81
CA ALA A 394 -7.23 22.93 -2.51
C ALA A 394 -7.76 21.69 -1.77
N GLN A 395 -7.46 20.50 -2.28
CA GLN A 395 -7.99 19.24 -1.76
C GLN A 395 -7.28 18.79 -0.48
N TYR A 396 -5.95 18.88 -0.44
CA TYR A 396 -5.20 18.53 0.76
C TYR A 396 -5.46 19.52 1.91
N GLY A 397 -5.70 20.79 1.60
CA GLY A 397 -6.16 21.77 2.59
C GLY A 397 -7.55 21.44 3.15
N GLU A 398 -8.49 20.92 2.34
CA GLU A 398 -9.78 20.39 2.78
C GLU A 398 -9.60 19.13 3.63
N LEU A 399 -8.71 18.22 3.19
CA LEU A 399 -8.34 17.00 3.92
C LEU A 399 -7.85 17.33 5.34
N LEU A 400 -6.92 18.27 5.47
CA LEU A 400 -6.38 18.67 6.78
C LEU A 400 -7.47 19.23 7.70
N GLN A 401 -8.41 20.03 7.16
CA GLN A 401 -9.54 20.53 7.93
C GLN A 401 -10.49 19.41 8.34
N THR A 402 -10.69 18.39 7.50
CA THR A 402 -11.51 17.20 7.82
C THR A 402 -10.84 16.35 8.89
N LYS A 403 -9.52 16.12 8.77
CA LYS A 403 -8.71 15.32 9.71
C LYS A 403 -8.77 15.88 11.14
N TYR A 404 -8.67 17.20 11.29
CA TYR A 404 -8.60 17.86 12.58
C TYR A 404 -9.95 18.42 13.08
N GLY A 405 -10.99 18.34 12.26
CA GLY A 405 -12.32 18.89 12.58
C GLY A 405 -12.35 20.40 12.52
N ALA A 406 -13.24 21.03 13.30
CA ALA A 406 -13.38 22.49 13.32
C ALA A 406 -12.05 23.17 13.69
N SER A 407 -11.52 23.99 12.81
CA SER A 407 -10.27 24.71 12.99
C SER A 407 -10.51 26.11 13.52
N ALA A 408 -9.78 26.47 14.58
CA ALA A 408 -9.73 27.85 15.04
C ALA A 408 -8.69 28.66 14.26
N ASN A 409 -8.93 29.97 14.10
CA ASN A 409 -7.97 30.89 13.48
C ASN A 409 -7.51 30.49 12.06
N LEU A 410 -8.44 30.00 11.25
CA LEU A 410 -8.15 29.67 9.85
C LEU A 410 -7.68 30.90 9.07
N TYR A 411 -6.44 30.83 8.57
CA TYR A 411 -5.87 31.80 7.66
C TYR A 411 -5.51 31.12 6.34
N ARG A 412 -6.03 31.65 5.22
CA ARG A 412 -5.81 31.10 3.88
C ARG A 412 -5.43 32.19 2.90
N GLN A 413 -4.35 31.96 2.20
CA GLN A 413 -3.89 32.71 1.04
C GLN A 413 -3.92 31.78 -0.20
N ARG A 414 -3.45 32.29 -1.35
CA ARG A 414 -3.45 31.54 -2.60
C ARG A 414 -2.62 30.24 -2.50
N ASP A 415 -1.49 30.29 -1.81
CA ASP A 415 -0.46 29.22 -1.74
C ASP A 415 -0.12 28.83 -0.30
N PHE A 416 -0.86 29.35 0.68
CA PHE A 416 -0.61 29.11 2.08
C PHE A 416 -1.91 28.97 2.89
N LEU A 417 -1.95 27.95 3.74
CA LEU A 417 -3.04 27.70 4.69
C LEU A 417 -2.43 27.40 6.06
N GLN A 418 -3.00 28.00 7.11
CA GLN A 418 -2.73 27.62 8.50
C GLN A 418 -3.99 27.67 9.34
N PHE A 419 -4.04 26.84 10.37
CA PHE A 419 -5.05 26.89 11.43
C PHE A 419 -4.52 26.26 12.72
N GLN A 420 -5.23 26.45 13.82
CA GLN A 420 -4.89 25.90 15.14
C GLN A 420 -5.81 24.73 15.45
N THR A 421 -5.26 23.70 16.06
CA THR A 421 -5.94 22.56 16.64
C THR A 421 -5.81 22.60 18.18
N SER A 422 -6.29 21.59 18.88
CA SER A 422 -6.08 21.46 20.33
C SER A 422 -4.64 21.12 20.71
N THR A 423 -3.87 20.56 19.80
CA THR A 423 -2.51 20.02 20.04
C THR A 423 -1.41 20.85 19.37
N GLY A 424 -1.72 21.67 18.38
CA GLY A 424 -0.73 22.48 17.70
C GLY A 424 -1.28 23.22 16.49
N GLY A 425 -0.38 23.81 15.71
CA GLY A 425 -0.69 24.44 14.41
C GLY A 425 -0.58 23.44 13.26
N VAL A 426 -1.39 23.65 12.24
CA VAL A 426 -1.32 22.94 10.95
C VAL A 426 -1.02 23.94 9.87
N PHE A 427 -0.04 23.63 9.03
CA PHE A 427 0.45 24.49 7.98
C PHE A 427 0.52 23.72 6.67
N LEU A 428 0.02 24.30 5.59
CA LEU A 428 0.20 23.82 4.22
C LEU A 428 0.66 24.98 3.34
N ARG A 429 1.74 24.77 2.62
CA ARG A 429 2.26 25.72 1.64
C ARG A 429 2.65 25.02 0.36
N CYS A 430 2.34 25.66 -0.78
CA CYS A 430 2.78 25.17 -2.09
C CYS A 430 3.58 26.25 -2.83
N VAL A 431 4.69 25.85 -3.43
CA VAL A 431 5.58 26.73 -4.23
C VAL A 431 5.96 26.00 -5.50
N ASN A 432 5.65 26.54 -6.68
CA ASN A 432 5.85 25.88 -7.97
C ASN A 432 5.11 24.53 -8.04
N THR A 433 5.85 23.41 -8.12
CA THR A 433 5.31 22.05 -8.14
C THR A 433 5.46 21.33 -6.82
N GLU A 434 5.88 22.00 -5.77
CA GLU A 434 6.12 21.38 -4.47
C GLU A 434 5.17 21.89 -3.41
N CYS A 435 4.75 21.02 -2.51
CA CYS A 435 3.98 21.37 -1.31
C CYS A 435 4.65 20.83 -0.06
N LEU A 436 4.56 21.59 1.02
CA LEU A 436 5.01 21.26 2.36
C LEU A 436 3.83 21.32 3.32
N THR A 437 3.62 20.26 4.06
CA THR A 437 2.72 20.23 5.23
C THR A 437 3.54 20.07 6.50
N VAL A 438 3.19 20.83 7.53
CA VAL A 438 3.72 20.66 8.88
C VAL A 438 2.52 20.65 9.83
N GLU A 439 2.36 19.57 10.57
CA GLU A 439 1.22 19.31 11.42
C GLU A 439 1.64 19.18 12.87
N GLU A 440 0.82 19.64 13.79
CA GLU A 440 1.04 19.64 15.24
C GLU A 440 2.34 20.38 15.65
N ALA A 441 2.59 21.55 15.02
CA ALA A 441 3.77 22.35 15.24
C ALA A 441 3.44 23.80 15.67
N THR A 442 4.42 24.48 16.26
CA THR A 442 4.33 25.92 16.43
C THR A 442 4.61 26.66 15.11
N ARG A 443 4.19 27.91 15.02
CA ARG A 443 4.52 28.76 13.86
C ARG A 443 6.03 28.92 13.71
N ASP A 444 6.78 29.10 14.78
CA ASP A 444 8.22 29.25 14.75
C ASP A 444 8.93 28.00 14.24
N THR A 445 8.43 26.81 14.63
CA THR A 445 8.92 25.52 14.10
C THR A 445 8.66 25.40 12.61
N TYR A 446 7.43 25.71 12.17
CA TYR A 446 7.10 25.74 10.74
C TYR A 446 8.01 26.70 9.95
N ASP A 447 8.21 27.93 10.44
CA ASP A 447 9.05 28.92 9.76
C ASP A 447 10.52 28.48 9.69
N SER A 448 11.01 27.79 10.71
CA SER A 448 12.35 27.20 10.74
C SER A 448 12.50 26.10 9.67
N ILE A 449 11.52 25.18 9.57
CA ILE A 449 11.49 24.12 8.54
C ILE A 449 11.40 24.73 7.14
N ASN A 450 10.47 25.67 6.94
CA ASN A 450 10.26 26.36 5.68
C ASN A 450 11.55 27.08 5.20
N LYS A 451 12.29 27.70 6.12
CA LYS A 451 13.60 28.31 5.84
C LYS A 451 14.67 27.26 5.51
N ALA A 452 14.71 26.17 6.26
CA ALA A 452 15.71 25.12 6.08
C ALA A 452 15.59 24.41 4.72
N ILE A 453 14.39 24.31 4.14
CA ILE A 453 14.19 23.81 2.76
C ILE A 453 14.43 24.88 1.69
N GLY A 454 14.85 26.09 2.06
CA GLY A 454 15.20 27.16 1.14
C GLY A 454 14.06 28.00 0.64
N TRP A 455 12.87 27.93 1.25
CA TRP A 455 11.72 28.72 0.82
C TRP A 455 11.72 30.11 1.49
N ALA A 456 11.19 31.13 0.78
CA ALA A 456 10.97 32.47 1.33
C ALA A 456 10.02 32.42 2.55
N ALA A 457 10.00 33.45 3.37
CA ALA A 457 9.09 33.53 4.52
C ALA A 457 7.63 33.33 4.09
N ALA A 458 6.88 32.57 4.87
CA ALA A 458 5.48 32.33 4.61
C ALA A 458 4.63 33.57 4.99
N PRO A 459 3.46 33.78 4.35
CA PRO A 459 2.53 34.82 4.73
C PRO A 459 2.13 34.71 6.20
N SER A 460 1.98 35.86 6.87
CA SER A 460 1.45 35.94 8.25
C SER A 460 0.09 36.61 8.25
N PRO A 461 -0.83 36.21 9.14
CA PRO A 461 -2.02 37.01 9.42
C PRO A 461 -1.61 38.42 9.85
N GLU A 462 -2.22 39.46 9.29
CA GLU A 462 -2.02 40.80 9.83
C GLU A 462 -2.44 40.85 11.30
N PRO A 463 -1.67 41.50 12.19
CA PRO A 463 -2.08 41.66 13.56
C PRO A 463 -3.45 42.40 13.62
N ALA A 464 -4.36 41.88 14.43
CA ALA A 464 -5.67 42.43 14.60
C ALA A 464 -5.52 43.94 15.02
N GLY A 465 -5.88 44.88 14.13
CA GLY A 465 -5.75 46.31 14.39
C GLY A 465 -4.73 47.05 13.50
N ALA A 466 -4.00 46.40 12.63
CA ALA A 466 -3.15 47.09 11.64
C ALA A 466 -4.01 47.86 10.63
N PRO A 467 -3.71 49.14 10.34
CA PRO A 467 -4.45 49.89 9.34
C PRO A 467 -4.23 49.23 7.96
N ARG A 468 -5.31 48.92 7.25
CA ARG A 468 -5.24 48.34 5.90
C ARG A 468 -4.42 49.24 5.00
N SER A 469 -3.49 48.68 4.25
CA SER A 469 -2.71 49.47 3.29
C SER A 469 -3.62 50.08 2.24
N VAL A 470 -3.23 51.27 1.73
CA VAL A 470 -4.01 52.01 0.74
C VAL A 470 -4.38 51.16 -0.48
N ALA A 471 -3.50 50.25 -0.91
CA ALA A 471 -3.74 49.32 -2.00
C ALA A 471 -4.87 48.29 -1.72
N GLN A 472 -5.06 47.87 -0.48
CA GLN A 472 -6.16 46.96 -0.10
C GLN A 472 -7.51 47.69 -0.03
N ASN A 473 -7.50 48.97 0.35
CA ASN A 473 -8.69 49.81 0.31
C ASN A 473 -9.16 50.10 -1.12
N GLU A 474 -8.23 50.32 -2.06
CA GLU A 474 -8.58 50.49 -3.48
C GLU A 474 -9.16 49.19 -4.09
N PHE A 475 -8.65 48.03 -3.74
CA PHE A 475 -9.17 46.73 -4.21
C PHE A 475 -10.57 46.43 -3.64
N ALA A 476 -10.81 46.75 -2.37
CA ALA A 476 -12.11 46.60 -1.73
C ALA A 476 -13.15 47.59 -2.31
N MET A 477 -12.75 48.81 -2.60
CA MET A 477 -13.62 49.82 -3.28
C MET A 477 -13.95 49.41 -4.71
N ARG A 478 -13.01 48.87 -5.49
CA ARG A 478 -13.28 48.39 -6.85
C ARG A 478 -14.23 47.19 -6.86
N LYS A 479 -14.12 46.26 -5.91
CA LYS A 479 -15.04 45.13 -5.78
C LYS A 479 -16.45 45.57 -5.36
N SER A 480 -16.58 46.57 -4.49
CA SER A 480 -17.86 47.15 -4.08
C SER A 480 -18.53 47.90 -5.24
N ALA A 481 -17.76 48.62 -6.07
CA ALA A 481 -18.28 49.32 -7.24
C ALA A 481 -18.75 48.35 -8.35
N GLN A 482 -18.08 47.22 -8.56
CA GLN A 482 -18.51 46.20 -9.52
C GLN A 482 -19.82 45.48 -9.11
N ASN A 483 -20.03 45.25 -7.81
CA ASN A 483 -21.28 44.65 -7.33
C ASN A 483 -22.49 45.58 -7.39
N PHE A 484 -22.29 46.88 -7.43
CA PHE A 484 -23.39 47.89 -7.61
C PHE A 484 -23.85 48.04 -9.06
N THR A 485 -22.99 47.67 -10.04
CA THR A 485 -23.33 47.78 -11.46
C THR A 485 -24.10 46.57 -12.00
N ILE A 486 -24.14 45.45 -11.28
CA ILE A 486 -24.86 44.24 -11.68
C ILE A 486 -26.32 44.22 -11.12
N ALA A 487 -26.66 45.09 -10.19
CA ALA A 487 -27.99 45.16 -9.57
C ALA A 487 -28.94 46.20 -10.22
N SER A 488 -28.54 46.81 -11.34
CA SER A 488 -29.35 47.82 -12.02
C SER A 488 -29.42 47.64 -13.56
N ASN A 489 -29.51 46.39 -14.02
CA ASN A 489 -29.98 46.09 -15.38
C ASN A 489 -30.88 44.86 -15.36
#